data_9bfa926f8409166a79942c172f0f9b18
#
_entry.id   9bfa926f8409166a79942c172f0f9b18
#
_cell.length_a   1.000
_cell.length_b   1.000
_cell.length_c   1.000
_cell.angle_alpha   90.00
_cell.angle_beta   90.00
_cell.angle_gamma   90.00
#
_symmetry.space_group_name_H-M   'P 1'
#
loop_
_entity.id
_entity.type
_entity.pdbx_description
1 polymer ?
#
loop_
_entity_poly.entity_id
_entity_poly.type
_entity_poly.pdbx_seq_one_letter_code
_entity_poly.pdbx_strand_id
1 'polypeptide(L)'
;MLIKKKEINPLDKKVIDNIRGLGLDMINEAKSGHPGIVLGAAPIIYSLYANHLRFDVNNPNWINRDRFILSAGHGSALLYSILHMVGFDIKLDDLKEFRQIDSITPGHPEVSLTPGVDASTGPLGQGIANAVGMAIGQRYLSEIFKNNVIDFNTYVLCGDGDLMEGMSYEAMSLAGNLKLNKLIVLYDS
;
A
#
# COMPACT_ATOMS: atom_id res chain seq x y z
N MET A 1 23.28 17.05 10.24
CA MET A 1 21.92 17.61 10.41
C MET A 1 21.18 16.68 11.39
N LEU A 2 20.94 17.11 12.64
CA LEU A 2 20.22 16.31 13.61
C LEU A 2 18.75 16.34 13.24
N ILE A 3 18.19 15.21 12.83
CA ILE A 3 16.73 15.05 12.63
C ILE A 3 16.11 15.20 14.04
N LYS A 4 15.45 16.32 14.32
CA LYS A 4 14.62 16.43 15.52
C LYS A 4 13.55 15.34 15.44
N LYS A 5 13.58 14.38 16.40
CA LYS A 5 12.45 13.46 16.57
C LYS A 5 11.19 14.32 16.77
N LYS A 6 10.29 14.30 15.80
CA LYS A 6 8.95 14.87 15.98
C LYS A 6 8.23 13.95 16.97
N GLU A 7 7.82 14.48 18.10
CA GLU A 7 6.95 13.70 19.00
C GLU A 7 5.68 13.32 18.26
N ILE A 8 5.29 12.06 18.38
CA ILE A 8 4.05 11.56 17.78
C ILE A 8 2.90 12.26 18.50
N ASN A 9 2.08 13.00 17.76
CA ASN A 9 0.87 13.62 18.29
C ASN A 9 -0.03 12.52 18.90
N PRO A 10 -0.68 12.76 20.07
CA PRO A 10 -1.64 11.82 20.64
C PRO A 10 -2.74 11.36 19.68
N LEU A 11 -3.18 12.22 18.76
CA LEU A 11 -4.13 11.86 17.72
C LEU A 11 -3.54 10.86 16.72
N ASP A 12 -2.31 11.09 16.25
CA ASP A 12 -1.62 10.18 15.32
C ASP A 12 -1.51 8.78 15.94
N LYS A 13 -1.12 8.72 17.24
CA LYS A 13 -1.05 7.46 17.97
C LYS A 13 -2.40 6.76 18.01
N LYS A 14 -3.47 7.50 18.32
CA LYS A 14 -4.83 6.94 18.37
C LYS A 14 -5.27 6.38 17.01
N VAL A 15 -4.94 7.06 15.91
CA VAL A 15 -5.27 6.58 14.56
C VAL A 15 -4.49 5.30 14.24
N ILE A 16 -3.20 5.26 14.53
CA ILE A 16 -2.37 4.06 14.34
C ILE A 16 -2.92 2.88 15.15
N ASP A 17 -3.29 3.12 16.40
CA ASP A 17 -3.86 2.08 17.26
C ASP A 17 -5.23 1.58 16.74
N ASN A 18 -6.04 2.45 16.12
CA ASN A 18 -7.28 2.03 15.46
C ASN A 18 -7.02 1.19 14.20
N ILE A 19 -6.01 1.55 13.38
CA ILE A 19 -5.61 0.73 12.23
C ILE A 19 -5.23 -0.67 12.68
N ARG A 20 -4.43 -0.77 13.75
CA ARG A 20 -4.06 -2.05 14.36
C ARG A 20 -5.28 -2.81 14.87
N GLY A 21 -6.17 -2.14 15.60
CA GLY A 21 -7.38 -2.72 16.15
C GLY A 21 -8.27 -3.33 15.06
N LEU A 22 -8.60 -2.55 14.03
CA LEU A 22 -9.41 -3.01 12.90
C LEU A 22 -8.79 -4.22 12.20
N GLY A 23 -7.47 -4.17 11.93
CA GLY A 23 -6.78 -5.29 11.28
C GLY A 23 -6.76 -6.56 12.14
N LEU A 24 -6.59 -6.44 13.45
CA LEU A 24 -6.65 -7.58 14.37
C LEU A 24 -8.06 -8.12 14.50
N ASP A 25 -9.08 -7.27 14.55
CA ASP A 25 -10.49 -7.68 14.63
C ASP A 25 -10.88 -8.49 13.38
N MET A 26 -10.49 -8.02 12.18
CA MET A 26 -10.69 -8.77 10.93
C MET A 26 -10.06 -10.15 10.98
N ILE A 27 -8.80 -10.25 11.42
CA ILE A 27 -8.07 -11.53 11.52
C ILE A 27 -8.71 -12.46 12.54
N ASN A 28 -9.15 -11.92 13.67
CA ASN A 28 -9.80 -12.68 14.73
C ASN A 28 -11.15 -13.23 14.30
N GLU A 29 -11.98 -12.42 13.61
CA GLU A 29 -13.28 -12.84 13.08
C GLU A 29 -13.10 -13.94 12.03
N ALA A 30 -12.21 -13.74 11.08
CA ALA A 30 -11.89 -14.70 10.04
C ALA A 30 -11.16 -15.96 10.56
N LYS A 31 -10.63 -15.93 11.80
CA LYS A 31 -9.74 -16.96 12.37
C LYS A 31 -8.57 -17.30 11.45
N SER A 32 -8.16 -16.36 10.62
CA SER A 32 -7.14 -16.53 9.59
C SER A 32 -6.58 -15.17 9.19
N GLY A 33 -5.25 -15.06 9.08
CA GLY A 33 -4.57 -13.82 8.68
C GLY A 33 -3.17 -13.70 9.29
N HIS A 34 -2.53 -12.56 9.05
CA HIS A 34 -1.15 -12.29 9.45
C HIS A 34 -1.08 -11.04 10.34
N PRO A 35 -1.09 -11.20 11.67
CA PRO A 35 -1.14 -10.04 12.58
C PRO A 35 0.19 -9.27 12.65
N GLY A 36 1.33 -9.90 12.35
CA GLY A 36 2.65 -9.29 12.49
C GLY A 36 2.78 -7.99 11.69
N ILE A 37 2.50 -8.03 10.40
CA ILE A 37 2.58 -6.86 9.52
C ILE A 37 1.53 -5.79 9.88
N VAL A 38 0.36 -6.18 10.39
CA VAL A 38 -0.65 -5.22 10.87
C VAL A 38 -0.11 -4.39 12.04
N LEU A 39 0.61 -5.03 12.95
CA LEU A 39 1.19 -4.37 14.13
C LEU A 39 2.42 -3.54 13.76
N GLY A 40 3.32 -4.10 12.94
CA GLY A 40 4.60 -3.48 12.56
C GLY A 40 4.41 -2.29 11.62
N ALA A 41 3.74 -2.51 10.49
CA ALA A 41 3.66 -1.54 9.42
C ALA A 41 2.55 -0.47 9.57
N ALA A 42 1.69 -0.55 10.59
CA ALA A 42 0.63 0.45 10.80
C ALA A 42 1.15 1.90 10.88
N PRO A 43 2.27 2.23 11.56
CA PRO A 43 2.82 3.58 11.55
C PRO A 43 3.31 4.03 10.16
N ILE A 44 3.85 3.09 9.36
CA ILE A 44 4.36 3.36 8.02
C ILE A 44 3.19 3.74 7.11
N ILE A 45 2.16 2.90 7.06
CA ILE A 45 0.99 3.14 6.18
C ILE A 45 0.21 4.37 6.62
N TYR A 46 0.08 4.62 7.93
CA TYR A 46 -0.51 5.84 8.45
C TYR A 46 0.25 7.08 7.97
N SER A 47 1.58 7.11 8.16
CA SER A 47 2.40 8.24 7.75
C SER A 47 2.31 8.48 6.24
N LEU A 48 2.27 7.43 5.44
CA LEU A 48 2.13 7.51 4.00
C LEU A 48 0.81 8.19 3.60
N TYR A 49 -0.32 7.65 4.06
CA TYR A 49 -1.64 8.16 3.69
C TYR A 49 -1.94 9.53 4.28
N ALA A 50 -1.47 9.82 5.49
CA ALA A 50 -1.73 11.11 6.15
C ALA A 50 -0.87 12.26 5.63
N ASN A 51 0.36 12.00 5.11
CA ASN A 51 1.32 13.07 4.87
C ASN A 51 1.94 13.08 3.46
N HIS A 52 1.85 12.00 2.70
CA HIS A 52 2.64 11.86 1.47
C HIS A 52 1.84 11.47 0.23
N LEU A 53 0.87 10.57 0.37
CA LEU A 53 0.14 10.00 -0.75
C LEU A 53 -0.91 10.98 -1.28
N ARG A 54 -0.89 11.28 -2.56
CA ARG A 54 -1.93 12.06 -3.25
C ARG A 54 -3.00 11.13 -3.78
N PHE A 55 -4.19 11.18 -3.24
CA PHE A 55 -5.34 10.38 -3.67
C PHE A 55 -6.65 11.18 -3.51
N ASP A 56 -7.70 10.70 -4.12
CA ASP A 56 -9.06 11.24 -3.96
C ASP A 56 -10.04 10.07 -3.83
N VAL A 57 -10.66 9.95 -2.68
CA VAL A 57 -11.61 8.87 -2.38
C VAL A 57 -12.88 8.95 -3.22
N ASN A 58 -13.26 10.16 -3.68
CA ASN A 58 -14.40 10.38 -4.56
C ASN A 58 -14.05 10.12 -6.04
N ASN A 59 -12.77 10.07 -6.38
CA ASN A 59 -12.28 9.75 -7.72
C ASN A 59 -11.08 8.78 -7.64
N PRO A 60 -11.31 7.54 -7.19
CA PRO A 60 -10.26 6.56 -6.98
C PRO A 60 -9.53 6.15 -8.26
N ASN A 61 -10.10 6.48 -9.42
CA ASN A 61 -9.52 6.22 -10.75
C ASN A 61 -8.81 7.45 -11.34
N TRP A 62 -8.63 8.53 -10.58
CA TRP A 62 -7.88 9.69 -11.04
C TRP A 62 -6.50 9.29 -11.56
N ILE A 63 -6.23 9.57 -12.84
CA ILE A 63 -5.04 9.04 -13.52
C ILE A 63 -3.72 9.52 -12.91
N ASN A 64 -3.67 10.76 -12.39
CA ASN A 64 -2.46 11.35 -11.81
C ASN A 64 -2.39 11.23 -10.27
N ARG A 65 -3.24 10.38 -9.66
CA ARG A 65 -3.08 10.02 -8.24
C ARG A 65 -1.80 9.21 -8.03
N ASP A 66 -1.22 9.29 -6.87
CA ASP A 66 -0.13 8.38 -6.49
C ASP A 66 -0.63 6.93 -6.41
N ARG A 67 0.28 5.97 -6.52
CA ARG A 67 0.00 4.54 -6.42
C ARG A 67 0.60 3.98 -5.15
N PHE A 68 -0.15 3.10 -4.49
CA PHE A 68 0.36 2.35 -3.36
C PHE A 68 0.18 0.84 -3.58
N ILE A 69 1.28 0.11 -3.54
CA ILE A 69 1.31 -1.34 -3.68
C ILE A 69 1.75 -1.96 -2.36
N LEU A 70 0.91 -2.82 -1.79
CA LEU A 70 1.29 -3.69 -0.69
C LEU A 70 1.90 -4.96 -1.28
N SER A 71 3.25 -5.00 -1.41
CA SER A 71 3.94 -6.17 -1.95
C SER A 71 3.81 -7.38 -1.03
N ALA A 72 3.94 -7.16 0.28
CA ALA A 72 3.61 -8.15 1.30
C ALA A 72 2.08 -8.36 1.39
N GLY A 73 1.49 -8.91 0.33
CA GLY A 73 0.03 -9.01 0.15
C GLY A 73 -0.71 -9.75 1.24
N HIS A 74 -0.02 -10.61 2.01
CA HIS A 74 -0.56 -11.23 3.21
C HIS A 74 -0.98 -10.24 4.30
N GLY A 75 -0.50 -9.00 4.23
CA GLY A 75 -0.88 -7.87 5.09
C GLY A 75 -2.17 -7.17 4.67
N SER A 76 -3.03 -7.78 3.87
CA SER A 76 -4.26 -7.17 3.31
C SER A 76 -5.16 -6.54 4.37
N ALA A 77 -5.27 -7.13 5.57
CA ALA A 77 -6.03 -6.56 6.68
C ALA A 77 -5.53 -5.15 7.08
N LEU A 78 -4.22 -4.90 7.03
CA LEU A 78 -3.65 -3.58 7.24
C LEU A 78 -4.11 -2.60 6.16
N LEU A 79 -4.06 -3.03 4.89
CA LEU A 79 -4.46 -2.19 3.76
C LEU A 79 -5.95 -1.84 3.83
N TYR A 80 -6.82 -2.81 4.09
CA TYR A 80 -8.26 -2.54 4.17
C TYR A 80 -8.61 -1.63 5.36
N SER A 81 -7.90 -1.76 6.48
CA SER A 81 -8.07 -0.86 7.63
C SER A 81 -7.77 0.60 7.27
N ILE A 82 -6.66 0.87 6.58
CA ILE A 82 -6.33 2.25 6.20
C ILE A 82 -7.27 2.77 5.11
N LEU A 83 -7.61 1.97 4.11
CA LEU A 83 -8.54 2.38 3.04
C LEU A 83 -9.92 2.75 3.61
N HIS A 84 -10.45 1.95 4.57
CA HIS A 84 -11.67 2.30 5.30
C HIS A 84 -11.52 3.62 6.06
N MET A 85 -10.43 3.79 6.82
CA MET A 85 -10.24 4.97 7.67
C MET A 85 -10.05 6.26 6.89
N VAL A 86 -9.47 6.22 5.69
CA VAL A 86 -9.32 7.42 4.85
C VAL A 86 -10.53 7.70 3.98
N GLY A 87 -11.56 6.83 4.00
CA GLY A 87 -12.88 7.08 3.44
C GLY A 87 -13.14 6.51 2.04
N PHE A 88 -12.35 5.52 1.59
CA PHE A 88 -12.76 4.73 0.44
C PHE A 88 -14.08 3.99 0.74
N ASP A 89 -14.84 3.62 -0.29
CA ASP A 89 -16.13 2.93 -0.14
C ASP A 89 -15.94 1.46 0.33
N ILE A 90 -15.39 1.34 1.52
CA ILE A 90 -15.23 0.10 2.28
C ILE A 90 -15.88 0.35 3.65
N LYS A 91 -16.96 -0.33 3.95
CA LYS A 91 -17.71 -0.16 5.19
C LYS A 91 -17.16 -1.06 6.29
N LEU A 92 -17.55 -0.77 7.52
CA LEU A 92 -17.15 -1.62 8.66
C LEU A 92 -17.68 -3.05 8.51
N ASP A 93 -18.85 -3.23 7.90
CA ASP A 93 -19.39 -4.57 7.64
C ASP A 93 -18.59 -5.33 6.59
N ASP A 94 -18.02 -4.64 5.58
CA ASP A 94 -17.11 -5.26 4.62
C ASP A 94 -15.82 -5.76 5.30
N LEU A 95 -15.34 -5.06 6.33
CA LEU A 95 -14.18 -5.49 7.11
C LEU A 95 -14.47 -6.77 7.91
N LYS A 96 -15.70 -6.94 8.42
CA LYS A 96 -16.13 -8.16 9.13
C LYS A 96 -16.18 -9.39 8.21
N GLU A 97 -16.41 -9.16 6.91
CA GLU A 97 -16.41 -10.21 5.88
C GLU A 97 -15.01 -10.53 5.34
N PHE A 98 -13.96 -10.14 6.05
CA PHE A 98 -12.58 -10.41 5.65
C PHE A 98 -12.34 -11.89 5.39
N ARG A 99 -11.79 -12.24 4.22
CA ARG A 99 -11.53 -13.62 3.76
C ARG A 99 -12.78 -14.49 3.57
N GLN A 100 -13.97 -13.91 3.56
CA GLN A 100 -15.17 -14.65 3.23
C GLN A 100 -15.39 -14.71 1.72
N ILE A 101 -16.18 -15.69 1.27
CA ILE A 101 -16.54 -15.85 -0.14
C ILE A 101 -17.34 -14.61 -0.58
N ASP A 102 -17.06 -14.12 -1.78
CA ASP A 102 -17.69 -12.95 -2.40
C ASP A 102 -17.47 -11.61 -1.66
N SER A 103 -16.59 -11.60 -0.64
CA SER A 103 -16.22 -10.38 0.06
C SER A 103 -15.33 -9.47 -0.78
N ILE A 104 -15.52 -8.15 -0.64
CA ILE A 104 -14.61 -7.15 -1.23
C ILE A 104 -13.31 -6.98 -0.44
N THR A 105 -13.13 -7.73 0.66
CA THR A 105 -11.93 -7.76 1.48
C THR A 105 -11.27 -9.15 1.49
N PRO A 106 -10.80 -9.64 0.33
CA PRO A 106 -10.21 -10.97 0.22
C PRO A 106 -8.90 -11.11 1.02
N GLY A 107 -8.39 -12.34 1.13
CA GLY A 107 -7.19 -12.65 1.90
C GLY A 107 -5.90 -11.98 1.40
N HIS A 108 -5.87 -11.58 0.14
CA HIS A 108 -4.81 -10.81 -0.50
C HIS A 108 -5.44 -9.68 -1.32
N PRO A 109 -4.77 -8.53 -1.50
CA PRO A 109 -5.33 -7.43 -2.29
C PRO A 109 -5.60 -7.84 -3.73
N GLU A 110 -6.77 -7.47 -4.23
CA GLU A 110 -7.17 -7.69 -5.62
C GLU A 110 -7.63 -6.39 -6.27
N VAL A 111 -6.95 -6.01 -7.35
CA VAL A 111 -7.34 -4.84 -8.15
C VAL A 111 -8.72 -5.08 -8.76
N SER A 112 -9.52 -4.04 -8.86
CA SER A 112 -10.91 -4.06 -9.36
C SER A 112 -11.94 -4.71 -8.43
N LEU A 113 -11.54 -5.34 -7.33
CA LEU A 113 -12.45 -5.88 -6.33
C LEU A 113 -12.60 -4.91 -5.15
N THR A 114 -11.47 -4.47 -4.58
CA THR A 114 -11.46 -3.57 -3.43
C THR A 114 -11.18 -2.13 -3.87
N PRO A 115 -12.05 -1.16 -3.56
CA PRO A 115 -11.78 0.26 -3.86
C PRO A 115 -10.46 0.74 -3.27
N GLY A 116 -9.63 1.39 -4.09
CA GLY A 116 -8.33 1.93 -3.67
C GLY A 116 -7.15 0.95 -3.73
N VAL A 117 -7.36 -0.30 -4.14
CA VAL A 117 -6.29 -1.26 -4.40
C VAL A 117 -5.71 -1.03 -5.80
N ASP A 118 -4.40 -0.85 -5.88
CA ASP A 118 -3.68 -0.53 -7.12
C ASP A 118 -3.11 -1.74 -7.85
N ALA A 119 -2.84 -2.82 -7.14
CA ALA A 119 -2.31 -4.06 -7.70
C ALA A 119 -2.77 -5.28 -6.91
N SER A 120 -3.06 -6.36 -7.62
CA SER A 120 -3.25 -7.68 -7.00
C SER A 120 -1.89 -8.22 -6.57
N THR A 121 -1.76 -8.61 -5.30
CA THR A 121 -0.54 -9.13 -4.71
C THR A 121 -0.84 -10.36 -3.86
N GLY A 122 0.20 -11.10 -3.50
CA GLY A 122 0.09 -12.34 -2.72
C GLY A 122 1.39 -13.10 -2.79
N PRO A 123 1.80 -13.62 -3.97
CA PRO A 123 3.13 -14.18 -4.13
C PRO A 123 4.19 -13.10 -3.90
N LEU A 124 5.14 -13.38 -3.03
CA LEU A 124 6.19 -12.44 -2.62
C LEU A 124 7.03 -11.95 -3.82
N GLY A 125 7.48 -10.72 -3.77
CA GLY A 125 8.27 -10.07 -4.82
C GLY A 125 7.47 -9.51 -6.00
N GLN A 126 6.27 -10.03 -6.28
CA GLN A 126 5.47 -9.56 -7.42
C GLN A 126 5.02 -8.11 -7.27
N GLY A 127 4.68 -7.68 -6.05
CA GLY A 127 4.28 -6.29 -5.80
C GLY A 127 5.40 -5.30 -6.10
N ILE A 128 6.65 -5.65 -5.78
CA ILE A 128 7.83 -4.84 -6.13
C ILE A 128 7.96 -4.72 -7.66
N ALA A 129 7.83 -5.83 -8.38
CA ALA A 129 7.89 -5.83 -9.84
C ALA A 129 6.76 -5.00 -10.48
N ASN A 130 5.53 -5.10 -9.94
CA ASN A 130 4.40 -4.26 -10.35
C ASN A 130 4.69 -2.77 -10.12
N ALA A 131 5.25 -2.41 -8.96
CA ALA A 131 5.60 -1.03 -8.64
C ALA A 131 6.65 -0.46 -9.60
N VAL A 132 7.66 -1.24 -9.96
CA VAL A 132 8.66 -0.87 -10.97
C VAL A 132 7.98 -0.66 -12.32
N GLY A 133 7.08 -1.56 -12.74
CA GLY A 133 6.31 -1.41 -13.97
C GLY A 133 5.46 -0.13 -14.00
N MET A 134 4.78 0.19 -12.89
CA MET A 134 4.00 1.44 -12.77
C MET A 134 4.87 2.68 -12.85
N ALA A 135 6.05 2.67 -12.22
CA ALA A 135 6.99 3.79 -12.29
C ALA A 135 7.59 3.96 -13.70
N ILE A 136 7.81 2.87 -14.43
CA ILE A 136 8.18 2.92 -15.86
C ILE A 136 7.04 3.54 -16.67
N GLY A 137 5.81 3.08 -16.45
CA GLY A 137 4.61 3.61 -17.09
C GLY A 137 4.41 5.11 -16.83
N GLN A 138 4.59 5.54 -15.57
CA GLN A 138 4.55 6.95 -15.20
C GLN A 138 5.56 7.78 -16.00
N ARG A 139 6.82 7.33 -16.03
CA ARG A 139 7.87 8.02 -16.79
C ARG A 139 7.54 8.11 -18.27
N TYR A 140 7.09 7.02 -18.87
CA TYR A 140 6.68 6.98 -20.28
C TYR A 140 5.55 7.97 -20.58
N LEU A 141 4.50 7.99 -19.76
CA LEU A 141 3.37 8.91 -19.91
C LEU A 141 3.79 10.37 -19.68
N SER A 142 4.66 10.63 -18.72
CA SER A 142 5.21 11.96 -18.45
C SER A 142 5.96 12.53 -19.66
N GLU A 143 6.72 11.70 -20.38
CA GLU A 143 7.42 12.12 -21.59
C GLU A 143 6.47 12.37 -22.77
N ILE A 144 5.38 11.60 -22.89
CA ILE A 144 4.38 11.80 -23.94
C ILE A 144 3.59 13.09 -23.71
N PHE A 145 3.03 13.23 -22.50
CA PHE A 145 2.10 14.35 -22.24
C PHE A 145 2.79 15.65 -21.87
N LYS A 146 4.07 15.64 -21.49
CA LYS A 146 4.87 16.80 -21.11
C LYS A 146 4.18 17.72 -20.07
N ASN A 147 4.83 18.81 -19.68
CA ASN A 147 4.25 19.84 -18.81
C ASN A 147 3.70 19.36 -17.44
N ASN A 148 4.27 18.30 -16.90
CA ASN A 148 3.90 17.74 -15.58
C ASN A 148 2.42 17.30 -15.47
N VAL A 149 1.78 16.95 -16.58
CA VAL A 149 0.40 16.43 -16.58
C VAL A 149 0.34 15.08 -15.83
N ILE A 150 1.37 14.25 -16.00
CA ILE A 150 1.51 12.96 -15.32
C ILE A 150 2.80 12.97 -14.49
N ASP A 151 2.65 13.07 -13.18
CA ASP A 151 3.80 13.17 -12.26
C ASP A 151 3.64 12.38 -10.95
N PHE A 152 2.73 11.38 -10.94
CA PHE A 152 2.46 10.59 -9.75
C PHE A 152 3.67 9.80 -9.27
N ASN A 153 3.73 9.58 -7.96
CA ASN A 153 4.67 8.67 -7.34
C ASN A 153 4.07 7.26 -7.24
N THR A 154 4.95 6.26 -7.20
CA THR A 154 4.60 4.88 -6.88
C THR A 154 5.29 4.49 -5.60
N TYR A 155 4.51 4.14 -4.59
CA TYR A 155 4.98 3.65 -3.29
C TYR A 155 4.75 2.15 -3.22
N VAL A 156 5.72 1.40 -2.73
CA VAL A 156 5.59 -0.03 -2.48
C VAL A 156 6.04 -0.36 -1.07
N LEU A 157 5.21 -1.07 -0.32
CA LEU A 157 5.57 -1.60 0.99
C LEU A 157 5.91 -3.07 0.86
N CYS A 158 7.12 -3.42 1.23
CA CYS A 158 7.63 -4.78 1.19
C CYS A 158 8.21 -5.21 2.55
N GLY A 159 8.23 -6.51 2.78
CA GLY A 159 8.90 -7.15 3.92
C GLY A 159 10.22 -7.82 3.50
N ASP A 160 10.88 -8.43 4.46
CA ASP A 160 12.12 -9.20 4.27
C ASP A 160 11.92 -10.36 3.29
N GLY A 161 10.82 -11.10 3.41
CA GLY A 161 10.47 -12.19 2.49
C GLY A 161 10.34 -11.72 1.03
N ASP A 162 9.74 -10.55 0.78
CA ASP A 162 9.70 -9.98 -0.57
C ASP A 162 11.09 -9.75 -1.15
N LEU A 163 12.01 -9.26 -0.31
CA LEU A 163 13.37 -8.96 -0.75
C LEU A 163 14.23 -10.21 -0.98
N MET A 164 13.83 -11.36 -0.48
CA MET A 164 14.53 -12.64 -0.73
C MET A 164 14.19 -13.25 -2.11
N GLU A 165 13.14 -12.77 -2.76
CA GLU A 165 12.75 -13.27 -4.07
C GLU A 165 13.66 -12.73 -5.18
N GLY A 166 14.07 -13.61 -6.11
CA GLY A 166 14.94 -13.26 -7.24
C GLY A 166 14.34 -12.13 -8.10
N MET A 167 13.04 -12.17 -8.32
CA MET A 167 12.29 -11.14 -9.06
C MET A 167 12.46 -9.75 -8.45
N SER A 168 12.53 -9.64 -7.12
CA SER A 168 12.73 -8.36 -6.43
C SER A 168 14.08 -7.74 -6.77
N TYR A 169 15.14 -8.55 -6.79
CA TYR A 169 16.46 -8.08 -7.19
C TYR A 169 16.52 -7.63 -8.64
N GLU A 170 15.92 -8.40 -9.53
CA GLU A 170 15.86 -8.07 -10.95
C GLU A 170 15.08 -6.77 -11.18
N ALA A 171 13.91 -6.63 -10.58
CA ALA A 171 13.07 -5.44 -10.68
C ALA A 171 13.77 -4.20 -10.10
N MET A 172 14.35 -4.29 -8.91
CA MET A 172 15.07 -3.17 -8.28
C MET A 172 16.34 -2.79 -9.05
N SER A 173 17.08 -3.78 -9.58
CA SER A 173 18.22 -3.53 -10.45
C SER A 173 17.82 -2.76 -11.70
N LEU A 174 16.71 -3.15 -12.34
CA LEU A 174 16.14 -2.44 -13.48
C LEU A 174 15.73 -1.01 -13.11
N ALA A 175 15.05 -0.83 -11.98
CA ALA A 175 14.63 0.48 -11.50
C ALA A 175 15.84 1.42 -11.26
N GLY A 176 16.90 0.91 -10.64
CA GLY A 176 18.14 1.64 -10.44
C GLY A 176 18.84 2.02 -11.74
N ASN A 177 18.95 1.07 -12.68
CA ASN A 177 19.52 1.33 -14.01
C ASN A 177 18.74 2.39 -14.78
N LEU A 178 17.41 2.34 -14.73
CA LEU A 178 16.53 3.32 -15.35
C LEU A 178 16.41 4.63 -14.55
N LYS A 179 16.95 4.71 -13.34
CA LYS A 179 16.86 5.89 -12.46
C LYS A 179 15.41 6.34 -12.24
N LEU A 180 14.55 5.43 -11.82
CA LEU A 180 13.12 5.69 -11.59
C LEU A 180 12.92 6.49 -10.30
N ASN A 181 13.02 7.79 -10.38
CA ASN A 181 12.97 8.72 -9.24
C ASN A 181 11.56 8.93 -8.64
N LYS A 182 10.53 8.36 -9.26
CA LYS A 182 9.15 8.36 -8.77
C LYS A 182 8.75 7.05 -8.11
N LEU A 183 9.69 6.10 -7.95
CA LEU A 183 9.50 4.88 -7.19
C LEU A 183 10.06 5.06 -5.78
N ILE A 184 9.23 4.81 -4.78
CA ILE A 184 9.59 4.86 -3.36
C ILE A 184 9.33 3.50 -2.74
N VAL A 185 10.40 2.87 -2.22
CA VAL A 185 10.31 1.59 -1.53
C VAL A 185 10.26 1.82 -0.02
N LEU A 186 9.23 1.33 0.62
CA LEU A 186 9.05 1.30 2.07
C LEU A 186 9.33 -0.13 2.53
N TYR A 187 10.11 -0.27 3.59
CA TYR A 187 10.53 -1.56 4.11
C TYR A 187 10.08 -1.71 5.56
N ASP A 188 9.46 -2.84 5.87
CA ASP A 188 9.09 -3.29 7.21
C ASP A 188 9.79 -4.62 7.51
N SER A 189 10.50 -4.70 8.64
CA SER A 189 11.29 -5.88 9.05
C SER A 189 10.80 -6.43 10.38
#